data_cb4c15818e56b427ee18b0164abc0dc7
#
_entry.id   cb4c15818e56b427ee18b0164abc0dc7
#
_cell.length_a   1.000
_cell.length_b   1.000
_cell.length_c   1.000
_cell.angle_alpha   90.00
_cell.angle_beta   90.00
_cell.angle_gamma   90.00
#
_symmetry.space_group_name_H-M   'P 1'
#
loop_
_entity.id
_entity.type
_entity.pdbx_description
1 polymer ?
#
loop_
_entity_poly.entity_id
_entity_poly.type
_entity_poly.pdbx_seq_one_letter_code
_entity_poly.pdbx_strand_id
1 'polypeptide(L)'
;MKESAATELDRQTRMAAVVFADIVGFSKKSVPAQLAAKEVLARLLQRLVTPYPANSRIVLDTGDGAAVGFLVSPEYALSLTLRLRRELDAAPDDGLLRSRDLRLGINLGPLKVVTDVNGHPNMVGEGINSAERIMSFAAPGETTASRSFQEAVYYLDASFQTLFEPLGLRADKHGREHEVFRLTTAPEAIDAALQGLGATGRTPTTVAPSKPRGRSVGAALVAALVIVGVGIGAWVAWPSRQGAREVPAASSTGSREPAPPAAPVSAPGLIAAPAAPPAAPVMPSPTPSA
;
A
#
# COMPACT_ATOMS: atom_id res chain seq x y z
N MET A 1 -15.29 15.41 19.59
CA MET A 1 -13.92 15.32 20.14
C MET A 1 -13.15 14.04 19.72
N LYS A 2 -13.77 12.92 19.37
CA LYS A 2 -13.08 11.69 18.91
C LYS A 2 -12.59 11.77 17.45
N GLU A 3 -13.27 12.53 16.62
CA GLU A 3 -12.95 12.69 15.18
C GLU A 3 -11.68 13.55 14.94
N SER A 4 -11.42 14.53 15.83
CA SER A 4 -10.22 15.38 15.75
C SER A 4 -8.91 14.62 16.04
N ALA A 5 -8.93 13.65 16.96
CA ALA A 5 -7.73 12.88 17.31
C ALA A 5 -7.35 11.86 16.24
N ALA A 6 -8.31 11.26 15.54
CA ALA A 6 -8.05 10.37 14.42
C ALA A 6 -7.42 11.13 13.22
N THR A 7 -7.89 12.35 12.95
CA THR A 7 -7.40 13.22 11.88
C THR A 7 -5.97 13.73 12.15
N GLU A 8 -5.58 13.89 13.42
CA GLU A 8 -4.24 14.35 13.79
C GLU A 8 -3.20 13.23 13.74
N LEU A 9 -3.58 12.00 14.10
CA LEU A 9 -2.72 10.81 13.92
C LEU A 9 -2.43 10.52 12.43
N ASP A 10 -3.35 10.82 11.53
CA ASP A 10 -3.20 10.62 10.08
C ASP A 10 -2.19 11.60 9.45
N ARG A 11 -1.89 12.73 10.11
CA ARG A 11 -0.92 13.73 9.61
C ARG A 11 0.52 13.53 10.09
N GLN A 12 0.75 12.62 11.03
CA GLN A 12 2.08 12.38 11.57
C GLN A 12 2.96 11.60 10.61
N THR A 13 4.22 12.00 10.49
CA THR A 13 5.25 11.21 9.81
C THR A 13 5.54 9.95 10.61
N ARG A 14 5.50 8.79 9.95
CA ARG A 14 5.77 7.49 10.54
C ARG A 14 6.92 6.82 9.83
N MET A 15 7.74 6.07 10.56
CA MET A 15 8.65 5.12 9.94
C MET A 15 7.87 3.88 9.54
N ALA A 16 7.97 3.50 8.28
CA ALA A 16 7.26 2.34 7.74
C ALA A 16 8.18 1.52 6.85
N ALA A 17 8.02 0.19 6.91
CA ALA A 17 8.67 -0.71 5.97
C ALA A 17 7.76 -0.90 4.75
N VAL A 18 8.27 -0.55 3.57
CA VAL A 18 7.52 -0.62 2.31
C VAL A 18 8.12 -1.69 1.41
N VAL A 19 7.30 -2.63 0.98
CA VAL A 19 7.61 -3.60 -0.09
C VAL A 19 7.01 -3.08 -1.37
N PHE A 20 7.85 -2.84 -2.36
CA PHE A 20 7.43 -2.48 -3.72
C PHE A 20 7.60 -3.69 -4.63
N ALA A 21 6.59 -4.03 -5.41
CA ALA A 21 6.58 -5.14 -6.36
C ALA A 21 6.23 -4.64 -7.75
N ASP A 22 7.00 -5.03 -8.76
CA ASP A 22 6.83 -4.66 -10.16
C ASP A 22 6.83 -5.89 -11.05
N ILE A 23 5.86 -5.97 -11.98
CA ILE A 23 5.79 -7.06 -12.97
C ILE A 23 6.69 -6.72 -14.15
N VAL A 24 7.75 -7.50 -14.32
CA VAL A 24 8.76 -7.32 -15.35
C VAL A 24 8.13 -7.28 -16.74
N GLY A 25 8.43 -6.20 -17.48
CA GLY A 25 7.97 -6.02 -18.85
C GLY A 25 6.44 -5.92 -19.00
N PHE A 26 5.74 -5.48 -17.98
CA PHE A 26 4.28 -5.38 -17.96
C PHE A 26 3.72 -4.64 -19.17
N SER A 27 4.24 -3.45 -19.50
CA SER A 27 3.79 -2.63 -20.62
C SER A 27 4.01 -3.28 -22.01
N LYS A 28 4.89 -4.30 -22.09
CA LYS A 28 5.15 -5.06 -23.35
C LYS A 28 4.20 -6.25 -23.52
N LYS A 29 3.44 -6.60 -22.50
CA LYS A 29 2.48 -7.71 -22.53
C LYS A 29 1.19 -7.27 -23.25
N SER A 30 0.48 -8.20 -23.88
CA SER A 30 -0.88 -7.95 -24.38
C SER A 30 -1.84 -7.64 -23.22
N VAL A 31 -2.92 -6.90 -23.45
CA VAL A 31 -3.90 -6.55 -22.43
C VAL A 31 -4.45 -7.76 -21.67
N PRO A 32 -4.83 -8.89 -22.31
CA PRO A 32 -5.23 -10.09 -21.60
C PRO A 32 -4.14 -10.65 -20.69
N ALA A 33 -2.86 -10.62 -21.13
CA ALA A 33 -1.74 -11.10 -20.30
C ALA A 33 -1.43 -10.13 -19.13
N GLN A 34 -1.58 -8.82 -19.32
CA GLN A 34 -1.48 -7.83 -18.25
C GLN A 34 -2.55 -8.10 -17.18
N LEU A 35 -3.81 -8.27 -17.60
CA LEU A 35 -4.92 -8.54 -16.68
C LEU A 35 -4.70 -9.83 -15.89
N ALA A 36 -4.35 -10.91 -16.57
CA ALA A 36 -4.10 -12.20 -15.93
C ALA A 36 -2.94 -12.13 -14.90
N ALA A 37 -1.83 -11.47 -15.23
CA ALA A 37 -0.71 -11.29 -14.32
C ALA A 37 -1.08 -10.43 -13.09
N LYS A 38 -1.85 -9.35 -13.30
CA LYS A 38 -2.35 -8.49 -12.22
C LYS A 38 -3.29 -9.24 -11.28
N GLU A 39 -4.22 -10.03 -11.81
CA GLU A 39 -5.14 -10.83 -11.01
C GLU A 39 -4.40 -11.86 -10.14
N VAL A 40 -3.37 -12.52 -10.70
CA VAL A 40 -2.55 -13.46 -9.92
C VAL A 40 -1.83 -12.73 -8.80
N LEU A 41 -1.16 -11.60 -9.09
CA LEU A 41 -0.45 -10.81 -8.09
C LEU A 41 -1.41 -10.31 -7.00
N ALA A 42 -2.57 -9.78 -7.38
CA ALA A 42 -3.56 -9.28 -6.44
C ALA A 42 -4.07 -10.39 -5.50
N ARG A 43 -4.40 -11.59 -6.03
CA ARG A 43 -4.82 -12.74 -5.20
C ARG A 43 -3.72 -13.21 -4.25
N LEU A 44 -2.47 -13.28 -4.73
CA LEU A 44 -1.32 -13.63 -3.89
C LEU A 44 -1.14 -12.63 -2.75
N LEU A 45 -1.06 -11.35 -3.07
CA LEU A 45 -0.90 -10.30 -2.08
C LEU A 45 -2.06 -10.27 -1.09
N GLN A 46 -3.31 -10.33 -1.54
CA GLN A 46 -4.48 -10.36 -0.67
C GLN A 46 -4.40 -11.51 0.35
N ARG A 47 -4.05 -12.72 -0.11
CA ARG A 47 -3.89 -13.88 0.78
C ARG A 47 -2.75 -13.67 1.78
N LEU A 48 -1.59 -13.20 1.31
CA LEU A 48 -0.39 -13.05 2.11
C LEU A 48 -0.46 -11.88 3.09
N VAL A 49 -1.22 -10.81 2.80
CA VAL A 49 -1.38 -9.67 3.72
C VAL A 49 -2.53 -9.84 4.70
N THR A 50 -3.49 -10.73 4.44
CA THR A 50 -4.66 -10.98 5.31
C THR A 50 -4.29 -11.30 6.76
N PRO A 51 -3.24 -12.09 7.07
CA PRO A 51 -2.85 -12.36 8.45
C PRO A 51 -2.42 -11.13 9.25
N TYR A 52 -1.96 -10.04 8.60
CA TYR A 52 -1.53 -8.84 9.31
C TYR A 52 -2.73 -7.94 9.66
N PRO A 53 -2.74 -7.26 10.82
CA PRO A 53 -3.84 -6.38 11.19
C PRO A 53 -4.10 -5.29 10.13
N ALA A 54 -5.36 -5.03 9.80
CA ALA A 54 -5.73 -4.09 8.74
C ALA A 54 -5.21 -2.66 8.99
N ASN A 55 -5.17 -2.23 10.26
CA ASN A 55 -4.66 -0.93 10.67
C ASN A 55 -3.12 -0.84 10.72
N SER A 56 -2.42 -1.95 10.53
CA SER A 56 -0.94 -2.00 10.50
C SER A 56 -0.36 -1.98 9.09
N ARG A 57 -1.19 -2.01 8.05
CA ARG A 57 -0.75 -2.11 6.65
C ARG A 57 -1.57 -1.25 5.71
N ILE A 58 -0.94 -0.82 4.61
CA ILE A 58 -1.59 -0.16 3.47
C ILE A 58 -1.15 -0.88 2.22
N VAL A 59 -2.09 -1.19 1.34
CA VAL A 59 -1.83 -1.85 0.05
C VAL A 59 -2.26 -0.91 -1.06
N LEU A 60 -1.35 -0.62 -1.98
CA LEU A 60 -1.57 0.26 -3.14
C LEU A 60 -1.38 -0.54 -4.42
N ASP A 61 -2.26 -0.33 -5.37
CA ASP A 61 -2.05 -0.71 -6.77
C ASP A 61 -1.20 0.37 -7.46
N THR A 62 -0.11 -0.01 -8.12
CA THR A 62 0.79 0.90 -8.83
C THR A 62 0.64 0.82 -10.36
N GLY A 63 -0.41 0.15 -10.84
CA GLY A 63 -0.64 -0.06 -12.26
C GLY A 63 0.03 -1.33 -12.78
N ASP A 64 1.33 -1.38 -12.81
CA ASP A 64 2.16 -2.52 -13.23
C ASP A 64 2.61 -3.44 -12.08
N GLY A 65 2.21 -3.12 -10.85
CA GLY A 65 2.60 -3.84 -9.66
C GLY A 65 1.78 -3.49 -8.44
N ALA A 66 2.41 -3.47 -7.28
CA ALA A 66 1.80 -3.06 -6.02
C ALA A 66 2.85 -2.56 -5.01
N ALA A 67 2.42 -1.73 -4.06
CA ALA A 67 3.20 -1.38 -2.89
C ALA A 67 2.46 -1.76 -1.61
N VAL A 68 3.17 -2.35 -0.65
CA VAL A 68 2.62 -2.72 0.66
C VAL A 68 3.45 -2.07 1.75
N GLY A 69 2.86 -1.12 2.48
CA GLY A 69 3.49 -0.46 3.62
C GLY A 69 3.05 -1.07 4.93
N PHE A 70 4.01 -1.35 5.81
CA PHE A 70 3.78 -1.82 7.18
C PHE A 70 4.18 -0.74 8.17
N LEU A 71 3.22 -0.31 9.00
CA LEU A 71 3.33 0.86 9.88
C LEU A 71 3.82 0.51 11.29
N VAL A 72 3.95 -0.77 11.62
CA VAL A 72 4.19 -1.26 12.99
C VAL A 72 5.53 -1.98 13.12
N SER A 73 5.84 -2.90 12.20
CA SER A 73 7.02 -3.76 12.33
C SER A 73 7.66 -4.03 10.97
N PRO A 74 8.99 -3.84 10.82
CA PRO A 74 9.70 -4.17 9.57
C PRO A 74 9.72 -5.66 9.28
N GLU A 75 9.60 -6.53 10.29
CA GLU A 75 9.54 -7.98 10.09
C GLU A 75 8.30 -8.42 9.31
N TYR A 76 7.23 -7.63 9.32
CA TYR A 76 6.07 -7.92 8.48
C TYR A 76 6.41 -7.79 6.99
N ALA A 77 7.22 -6.78 6.62
CA ALA A 77 7.71 -6.63 5.26
C ALA A 77 8.63 -7.77 4.85
N LEU A 78 9.56 -8.18 5.75
CA LEU A 78 10.42 -9.35 5.52
C LEU A 78 9.59 -10.61 5.32
N SER A 79 8.65 -10.89 6.23
CA SER A 79 7.79 -12.07 6.16
C SER A 79 6.95 -12.10 4.88
N LEU A 80 6.32 -10.99 4.50
CA LEU A 80 5.57 -10.89 3.24
C LEU A 80 6.45 -11.23 2.05
N THR A 81 7.63 -10.61 1.97
CA THR A 81 8.55 -10.78 0.85
C THR A 81 9.04 -12.22 0.71
N LEU A 82 9.49 -12.84 1.80
CA LEU A 82 9.97 -14.22 1.79
C LEU A 82 8.86 -15.21 1.43
N ARG A 83 7.65 -15.03 1.96
CA ARG A 83 6.49 -15.86 1.62
C ARG A 83 6.08 -15.68 0.16
N LEU A 84 6.07 -14.44 -0.36
CA LEU A 84 5.74 -14.16 -1.75
C LEU A 84 6.73 -14.84 -2.69
N ARG A 85 8.04 -14.76 -2.42
CA ARG A 85 9.06 -15.46 -3.20
C ARG A 85 8.86 -16.97 -3.17
N ARG A 86 8.71 -17.55 -1.98
CA ARG A 86 8.51 -18.99 -1.82
C ARG A 86 7.30 -19.50 -2.61
N GLU A 87 6.18 -18.77 -2.59
CA GLU A 87 4.99 -19.16 -3.34
C GLU A 87 5.17 -19.05 -4.86
N LEU A 88 5.87 -18.02 -5.31
CA LEU A 88 6.17 -17.85 -6.73
C LEU A 88 7.19 -18.86 -7.25
N ASP A 89 8.16 -19.26 -6.42
CA ASP A 89 9.14 -20.30 -6.77
C ASP A 89 8.50 -21.69 -6.82
N ALA A 90 7.49 -21.94 -5.97
CA ALA A 90 6.71 -23.17 -5.98
C ALA A 90 5.64 -23.22 -7.08
N ALA A 91 5.39 -22.10 -7.80
CA ALA A 91 4.40 -22.06 -8.86
C ALA A 91 4.78 -22.96 -10.04
N PRO A 92 3.81 -23.64 -10.70
CA PRO A 92 4.06 -24.48 -11.86
C PRO A 92 4.75 -23.73 -13.00
N ASP A 93 5.49 -24.45 -13.85
CA ASP A 93 6.27 -23.87 -14.95
C ASP A 93 5.43 -23.13 -16.00
N ASP A 94 4.18 -23.49 -16.15
CA ASP A 94 3.17 -22.86 -17.01
C ASP A 94 2.36 -21.74 -16.29
N GLY A 95 2.75 -21.41 -15.05
CA GLY A 95 2.10 -20.37 -14.25
C GLY A 95 2.15 -18.99 -14.92
N LEU A 96 1.04 -18.23 -14.76
CA LEU A 96 0.89 -16.88 -15.33
C LEU A 96 1.83 -15.83 -14.73
N LEU A 97 2.33 -16.08 -13.52
CA LEU A 97 3.25 -15.21 -12.80
C LEU A 97 4.21 -16.08 -11.99
N ARG A 98 5.50 -15.86 -12.15
CA ARG A 98 6.58 -16.60 -11.50
C ARG A 98 7.53 -15.66 -10.79
N SER A 99 8.44 -16.21 -10.00
CA SER A 99 9.46 -15.43 -9.31
C SER A 99 10.24 -14.51 -10.27
N ARG A 100 10.64 -15.04 -11.43
CA ARG A 100 11.37 -14.30 -12.48
C ARG A 100 10.55 -13.15 -13.12
N ASP A 101 9.24 -13.17 -12.98
CA ASP A 101 8.36 -12.14 -13.54
C ASP A 101 8.16 -10.96 -12.60
N LEU A 102 8.74 -11.00 -11.39
CA LEU A 102 8.65 -9.93 -10.40
C LEU A 102 10.01 -9.41 -9.98
N ARG A 103 10.12 -8.09 -9.83
CA ARG A 103 11.16 -7.42 -9.06
C ARG A 103 10.56 -6.94 -7.75
N LEU A 104 11.30 -7.08 -6.66
CA LEU A 104 10.86 -6.58 -5.36
C LEU A 104 11.90 -5.62 -4.80
N GLY A 105 11.44 -4.58 -4.11
CA GLY A 105 12.27 -3.66 -3.35
C GLY A 105 11.71 -3.45 -1.96
N ILE A 106 12.58 -3.43 -0.95
CA ILE A 106 12.18 -3.19 0.44
C ILE A 106 12.94 -2.00 0.98
N ASN A 107 12.23 -1.06 1.58
CA ASN A 107 12.81 0.09 2.26
C ASN A 107 12.13 0.35 3.59
N LEU A 108 12.91 0.79 4.59
CA LEU A 108 12.39 1.38 5.81
C LEU A 108 12.63 2.89 5.75
N GLY A 109 11.57 3.69 5.82
CA GLY A 109 11.72 5.12 5.71
C GLY A 109 10.47 5.91 6.15
N PRO A 110 10.61 7.25 6.25
CA PRO A 110 9.52 8.11 6.69
C PRO A 110 8.45 8.26 5.60
N LEU A 111 7.18 8.15 6.00
CA LEU A 111 6.03 8.45 5.16
C LEU A 111 4.88 9.01 5.98
N LYS A 112 3.89 9.57 5.28
CA LYS A 112 2.60 9.95 5.83
C LYS A 112 1.52 9.09 5.19
N VAL A 113 0.54 8.72 6.01
CA VAL A 113 -0.70 8.13 5.51
C VAL A 113 -1.63 9.28 5.14
N VAL A 114 -2.19 9.21 3.95
CA VAL A 114 -3.15 10.20 3.44
C VAL A 114 -4.36 9.45 2.86
N THR A 115 -5.43 10.17 2.63
CA THR A 115 -6.60 9.64 1.90
C THR A 115 -6.47 10.03 0.43
N ASP A 116 -6.63 9.08 -0.49
CA ASP A 116 -6.63 9.35 -1.92
C ASP A 116 -7.96 9.97 -2.40
N VAL A 117 -8.06 10.27 -3.70
CA VAL A 117 -9.24 10.87 -4.31
C VAL A 117 -10.49 9.98 -4.24
N ASN A 118 -10.33 8.68 -3.98
CA ASN A 118 -11.41 7.70 -3.85
C ASN A 118 -11.79 7.44 -2.38
N GLY A 119 -11.15 8.12 -1.43
CA GLY A 119 -11.39 7.92 0.00
C GLY A 119 -10.60 6.75 0.61
N HIS A 120 -9.65 6.14 -0.12
CA HIS A 120 -8.86 5.03 0.38
C HIS A 120 -7.53 5.49 1.01
N PRO A 121 -7.01 4.74 2.01
CA PRO A 121 -5.68 4.99 2.56
C PRO A 121 -4.60 4.90 1.50
N ASN A 122 -3.71 5.89 1.48
CA ASN A 122 -2.56 5.99 0.58
C ASN A 122 -1.31 6.40 1.37
N MET A 123 -0.13 6.22 0.77
CA MET A 123 1.17 6.53 1.36
C MET A 123 1.90 7.57 0.54
N VAL A 124 2.42 8.61 1.21
CA VAL A 124 3.20 9.68 0.57
C VAL A 124 4.47 9.94 1.39
N GLY A 125 5.59 10.09 0.72
CA GLY A 125 6.86 10.47 1.34
C GLY A 125 8.05 9.68 0.83
N GLU A 126 9.22 9.95 1.41
CA GLU A 126 10.48 9.33 0.96
C GLU A 126 10.50 7.81 1.21
N GLY A 127 9.76 7.32 2.21
CA GLY A 127 9.69 5.88 2.49
C GLY A 127 9.23 5.05 1.30
N ILE A 128 8.14 5.45 0.63
CA ILE A 128 7.63 4.75 -0.55
C ILE A 128 8.46 5.05 -1.81
N ASN A 129 8.90 6.30 -2.00
CA ASN A 129 9.73 6.67 -3.14
C ASN A 129 11.07 5.93 -3.16
N SER A 130 11.70 5.80 -1.99
CA SER A 130 12.94 5.01 -1.86
C SER A 130 12.70 3.51 -2.08
N ALA A 131 11.55 2.95 -1.67
CA ALA A 131 11.23 1.55 -1.95
C ALA A 131 11.16 1.27 -3.46
N GLU A 132 10.55 2.18 -4.24
CA GLU A 132 10.52 2.11 -5.70
C GLU A 132 11.93 2.17 -6.31
N ARG A 133 12.77 3.11 -5.83
CA ARG A 133 14.16 3.23 -6.29
C ARG A 133 14.98 1.99 -5.97
N ILE A 134 14.88 1.48 -4.75
CA ILE A 134 15.54 0.23 -4.34
C ILE A 134 15.10 -0.92 -5.23
N MET A 135 13.80 -1.06 -5.51
CA MET A 135 13.27 -2.07 -6.42
C MET A 135 13.85 -1.94 -7.84
N SER A 136 14.10 -0.73 -8.32
CA SER A 136 14.65 -0.51 -9.66
C SER A 136 16.06 -1.08 -9.86
N PHE A 137 16.80 -1.35 -8.78
CA PHE A 137 18.11 -2.02 -8.82
C PHE A 137 18.04 -3.55 -8.89
N ALA A 138 16.84 -4.11 -8.67
CA ALA A 138 16.63 -5.56 -8.76
C ALA A 138 16.59 -6.03 -10.22
N ALA A 139 17.28 -7.11 -10.53
CA ALA A 139 17.07 -7.84 -11.77
C ALA A 139 15.74 -8.63 -11.73
N PRO A 140 15.22 -9.09 -12.88
CA PRO A 140 14.07 -9.99 -12.89
C PRO A 140 14.27 -11.19 -11.97
N GLY A 141 13.33 -11.44 -11.09
CA GLY A 141 13.41 -12.49 -10.08
C GLY A 141 14.12 -12.10 -8.78
N GLU A 142 14.77 -10.94 -8.71
CA GLU A 142 15.50 -10.51 -7.54
C GLU A 142 14.65 -9.70 -6.56
N THR A 143 15.12 -9.66 -5.33
CA THR A 143 14.66 -8.77 -4.26
C THR A 143 15.82 -7.95 -3.77
N THR A 144 15.66 -6.64 -3.73
CA THR A 144 16.64 -5.71 -3.17
C THR A 144 16.11 -5.04 -1.90
N ALA A 145 17.01 -4.69 -1.00
CA ALA A 145 16.68 -4.00 0.24
C ALA A 145 17.59 -2.78 0.43
N SER A 146 17.06 -1.73 1.05
CA SER A 146 17.84 -0.59 1.49
C SER A 146 18.64 -0.92 2.73
N ARG A 147 19.73 -0.17 2.98
CA ARG A 147 20.51 -0.23 4.21
C ARG A 147 19.64 -0.03 5.46
N SER A 148 18.76 0.98 5.45
CA SER A 148 17.89 1.25 6.58
C SER A 148 16.97 0.07 6.95
N PHE A 149 16.48 -0.68 5.95
CA PHE A 149 15.71 -1.88 6.19
C PHE A 149 16.59 -3.03 6.68
N GLN A 150 17.73 -3.26 6.02
CA GLN A 150 18.69 -4.31 6.41
C GLN A 150 19.13 -4.13 7.87
N GLU A 151 19.58 -2.93 8.27
CA GLU A 151 20.00 -2.63 9.65
C GLU A 151 18.88 -2.86 10.68
N ALA A 152 17.63 -2.53 10.31
CA ALA A 152 16.48 -2.69 11.20
C ALA A 152 16.15 -4.16 11.52
N VAL A 153 16.45 -5.10 10.62
CA VAL A 153 16.09 -6.52 10.82
C VAL A 153 17.29 -7.42 11.09
N TYR A 154 18.50 -7.02 10.69
CA TYR A 154 19.70 -7.88 10.69
C TYR A 154 20.02 -8.50 12.05
N TYR A 155 19.85 -7.76 13.14
CA TYR A 155 20.17 -8.20 14.49
C TYR A 155 18.99 -8.77 15.27
N LEU A 156 17.82 -8.86 14.66
CA LEU A 156 16.64 -9.36 15.35
C LEU A 156 16.62 -10.89 15.49
N ASP A 157 17.25 -11.59 14.54
CA ASP A 157 17.41 -13.04 14.56
C ASP A 157 18.66 -13.43 13.78
N ALA A 158 19.38 -14.47 14.23
CA ALA A 158 20.60 -14.94 13.58
C ALA A 158 20.33 -15.45 12.14
N SER A 159 19.15 -16.00 11.88
CA SER A 159 18.76 -16.46 10.54
C SER A 159 18.58 -15.31 9.54
N PHE A 160 18.35 -14.07 9.99
CA PHE A 160 18.23 -12.92 9.09
C PHE A 160 19.58 -12.44 8.58
N GLN A 161 20.67 -12.73 9.28
CA GLN A 161 22.02 -12.31 8.89
C GLN A 161 22.46 -12.95 7.58
N THR A 162 22.00 -14.15 7.28
CA THR A 162 22.34 -14.87 6.05
C THR A 162 21.48 -14.48 4.85
N LEU A 163 20.47 -13.62 5.05
CA LEU A 163 19.56 -13.22 3.97
C LEU A 163 20.14 -12.14 3.06
N PHE A 164 21.08 -11.32 3.55
CA PHE A 164 21.48 -10.10 2.87
C PHE A 164 22.88 -10.19 2.28
N GLU A 165 22.97 -10.01 0.98
CA GLU A 165 24.23 -9.90 0.23
C GLU A 165 24.41 -8.43 -0.19
N PRO A 166 25.54 -7.78 0.17
CA PRO A 166 25.76 -6.38 -0.20
C PRO A 166 26.01 -6.25 -1.70
N LEU A 167 25.28 -5.34 -2.36
CA LEU A 167 25.51 -4.94 -3.74
C LEU A 167 26.33 -3.64 -3.84
N GLY A 168 26.64 -3.01 -2.71
CA GLY A 168 27.34 -1.73 -2.63
C GLY A 168 26.47 -0.53 -2.98
N LEU A 169 27.14 0.59 -3.27
CA LEU A 169 26.48 1.84 -3.66
C LEU A 169 25.95 1.76 -5.09
N ARG A 170 24.69 2.19 -5.27
CA ARG A 170 24.00 2.28 -6.55
C ARG A 170 23.39 3.67 -6.72
N ALA A 171 23.66 4.31 -7.84
CA ALA A 171 23.06 5.60 -8.17
C ALA A 171 21.70 5.42 -8.86
N ASP A 172 20.67 6.13 -8.39
CA ASP A 172 19.37 6.17 -9.05
C ASP A 172 19.39 7.12 -10.28
N LYS A 173 18.28 7.17 -11.02
CA LYS A 173 18.11 8.04 -12.20
C LYS A 173 18.28 9.54 -11.93
N HIS A 174 18.33 9.94 -10.66
CA HIS A 174 18.54 11.34 -10.22
C HIS A 174 19.95 11.56 -9.66
N GLY A 175 20.86 10.57 -9.77
CA GLY A 175 22.22 10.63 -9.26
C GLY A 175 22.34 10.49 -7.73
N ARG A 176 21.26 10.11 -7.03
CA ARG A 176 21.29 9.86 -5.59
C ARG A 176 21.82 8.46 -5.34
N GLU A 177 22.81 8.33 -4.48
CA GLU A 177 23.41 7.05 -4.10
C GLU A 177 22.60 6.35 -3.01
N HIS A 178 22.46 5.04 -3.16
CA HIS A 178 21.79 4.13 -2.22
C HIS A 178 22.72 2.95 -1.95
N GLU A 179 22.91 2.60 -0.71
CA GLU A 179 23.54 1.33 -0.33
C GLU A 179 22.47 0.24 -0.39
N VAL A 180 22.71 -0.74 -1.26
CA VAL A 180 21.72 -1.75 -1.64
C VAL A 180 22.21 -3.13 -1.28
N PHE A 181 21.29 -3.95 -0.79
CA PHE A 181 21.48 -5.37 -0.49
C PHE A 181 20.56 -6.20 -1.35
N ARG A 182 21.01 -7.37 -1.79
CA ARG A 182 20.17 -8.39 -2.40
C ARG A 182 19.72 -9.38 -1.34
N LEU A 183 18.45 -9.78 -1.35
CA LEU A 183 18.00 -10.91 -0.55
C LEU A 183 18.32 -12.20 -1.27
N THR A 184 18.83 -13.18 -0.52
CA THR A 184 19.11 -14.54 -1.04
C THR A 184 17.85 -15.20 -1.57
N THR A 185 18.02 -16.05 -2.58
CA THR A 185 16.99 -16.94 -3.10
C THR A 185 17.16 -18.39 -2.62
N ALA A 186 18.17 -18.66 -1.75
CA ALA A 186 18.42 -19.98 -1.21
C ALA A 186 17.24 -20.46 -0.34
N PRO A 187 16.56 -21.56 -0.70
CA PRO A 187 15.36 -22.02 0.01
C PRO A 187 15.59 -22.27 1.49
N GLU A 188 16.77 -22.82 1.84
CA GLU A 188 17.12 -23.15 3.23
C GLU A 188 17.23 -21.88 4.09
N ALA A 189 17.81 -20.80 3.56
CA ALA A 189 17.93 -19.52 4.26
C ALA A 189 16.55 -18.86 4.43
N ILE A 190 15.70 -18.94 3.40
CA ILE A 190 14.32 -18.43 3.44
C ILE A 190 13.51 -19.19 4.50
N ASP A 191 13.59 -20.52 4.52
CA ASP A 191 12.86 -21.34 5.48
C ASP A 191 13.34 -21.10 6.92
N ALA A 192 14.65 -21.01 7.14
CA ALA A 192 15.21 -20.66 8.45
C ALA A 192 14.70 -19.29 8.94
N ALA A 193 14.72 -18.28 8.07
CA ALA A 193 14.22 -16.96 8.41
C ALA A 193 12.71 -16.94 8.69
N LEU A 194 11.90 -17.68 7.93
CA LEU A 194 10.46 -17.82 8.18
C LEU A 194 10.18 -18.54 9.51
N GLN A 195 11.01 -19.51 9.90
CA GLN A 195 10.94 -20.14 11.22
C GLN A 195 11.29 -19.14 12.34
N GLY A 196 12.36 -18.35 12.18
CA GLY A 196 12.74 -17.29 13.11
C GLY A 196 11.62 -16.27 13.31
N LEU A 197 10.98 -15.83 12.24
CA LEU A 197 9.81 -14.94 12.31
C LEU A 197 8.64 -15.58 13.08
N GLY A 198 8.41 -16.88 12.93
CA GLY A 198 7.39 -17.64 13.69
C GLY A 198 7.73 -17.74 15.17
N ALA A 199 8.98 -18.04 15.52
CA ALA A 199 9.45 -18.18 16.89
C ALA A 199 9.40 -16.88 17.69
N THR A 200 9.63 -15.74 17.04
CA THR A 200 9.55 -14.40 17.68
C THR A 200 8.10 -13.95 17.92
N GLY A 201 7.09 -14.73 17.55
CA GLY A 201 5.67 -14.36 17.67
C GLY A 201 5.27 -13.15 16.79
N ARG A 202 6.17 -12.72 15.89
CA ARG A 202 6.02 -11.55 15.00
C ARG A 202 5.38 -11.89 13.65
N THR A 203 5.14 -13.17 13.37
CA THR A 203 4.20 -13.52 12.30
C THR A 203 2.79 -13.35 12.85
N PRO A 204 1.89 -12.71 12.11
CA PRO A 204 0.51 -12.66 12.54
C PRO A 204 -0.01 -14.09 12.63
N THR A 205 -0.26 -14.54 13.84
CA THR A 205 -1.02 -15.76 14.05
C THR A 205 -2.39 -15.51 13.44
N THR A 206 -2.80 -16.31 12.46
CA THR A 206 -4.19 -16.35 12.03
C THR A 206 -5.01 -16.66 13.26
N VAL A 207 -5.57 -15.63 13.88
CA VAL A 207 -6.60 -15.81 14.91
C VAL A 207 -7.77 -16.41 14.13
N ALA A 208 -7.88 -17.74 14.19
CA ALA A 208 -9.12 -18.40 13.77
C ALA A 208 -10.25 -17.65 14.52
N PRO A 209 -11.34 -17.29 13.81
CA PRO A 209 -12.42 -16.59 14.45
C PRO A 209 -12.85 -17.44 15.66
N SER A 210 -12.54 -16.97 16.85
CA SER A 210 -12.99 -17.59 18.09
C SER A 210 -14.52 -17.58 17.98
N LYS A 211 -15.12 -18.77 17.84
CA LYS A 211 -16.56 -18.94 17.99
C LYS A 211 -16.95 -18.16 19.26
N PRO A 212 -17.89 -17.21 19.17
CA PRO A 212 -18.34 -16.51 20.35
C PRO A 212 -18.77 -17.60 21.35
N ARG A 213 -18.06 -17.66 22.46
CA ARG A 213 -18.42 -18.52 23.58
C ARG A 213 -19.77 -18.02 24.03
N GLY A 214 -20.83 -18.73 23.64
CA GLY A 214 -22.20 -18.38 23.95
C GLY A 214 -22.36 -18.25 25.49
N ARG A 215 -22.23 -17.02 25.97
CA ARG A 215 -22.86 -16.68 27.23
C ARG A 215 -24.34 -16.71 26.94
N SER A 216 -24.99 -17.71 27.51
CA SER A 216 -26.45 -17.84 27.54
C SER A 216 -27.07 -16.58 28.19
N VAL A 217 -27.38 -15.59 27.38
CA VAL A 217 -28.15 -14.39 27.76
C VAL A 217 -29.64 -14.65 27.50
N GLY A 218 -30.05 -15.90 27.70
CA GLY A 218 -31.43 -16.33 27.42
C GLY A 218 -32.46 -16.01 28.51
N ALA A 219 -32.06 -15.48 29.70
CA ALA A 219 -33.01 -15.22 30.77
C ALA A 219 -33.27 -13.75 31.11
N ALA A 220 -32.47 -12.81 30.59
CA ALA A 220 -32.61 -11.38 30.90
C ALA A 220 -33.42 -10.59 29.84
N LEU A 221 -33.58 -11.11 28.62
CA LEU A 221 -34.30 -10.41 27.55
C LEU A 221 -35.82 -10.58 27.59
N VAL A 222 -36.34 -11.61 28.26
CA VAL A 222 -37.79 -11.82 28.38
C VAL A 222 -38.40 -10.85 29.40
N ALA A 223 -37.66 -10.44 30.46
CA ALA A 223 -38.13 -9.48 31.44
C ALA A 223 -38.15 -8.02 30.91
N ALA A 224 -37.28 -7.66 29.97
CA ALA A 224 -37.24 -6.31 29.41
C ALA A 224 -38.36 -6.03 28.38
N LEU A 225 -38.84 -7.05 27.66
CA LEU A 225 -39.91 -6.89 26.66
C LEU A 225 -41.32 -6.71 27.30
N VAL A 226 -41.52 -7.20 28.51
CA VAL A 226 -42.81 -7.02 29.24
C VAL A 226 -42.95 -5.60 29.77
N ILE A 227 -41.86 -4.95 30.18
CA ILE A 227 -41.87 -3.56 30.71
C ILE A 227 -42.09 -2.53 29.59
N VAL A 228 -41.57 -2.79 28.36
CA VAL A 228 -41.76 -1.90 27.21
C VAL A 228 -43.19 -2.01 26.64
N GLY A 229 -43.81 -3.18 26.68
CA GLY A 229 -45.19 -3.37 26.23
C GLY A 229 -46.24 -2.62 27.03
N VAL A 230 -46.04 -2.46 28.35
CA VAL A 230 -46.98 -1.73 29.24
C VAL A 230 -46.80 -0.21 29.13
N GLY A 231 -45.57 0.27 28.79
CA GLY A 231 -45.30 1.70 28.59
C GLY A 231 -45.91 2.30 27.34
N ILE A 232 -45.98 1.54 26.26
CA ILE A 232 -46.56 2.02 24.97
C ILE A 232 -48.06 2.06 24.98
N GLY A 233 -48.74 1.16 25.70
CA GLY A 233 -50.20 1.16 25.84
C GLY A 233 -50.78 2.39 26.56
N ALA A 234 -50.01 3.03 27.44
CA ALA A 234 -50.41 4.22 28.19
C ALA A 234 -50.23 5.54 27.40
N TRP A 235 -49.38 5.55 26.38
CA TRP A 235 -49.07 6.77 25.60
C TRP A 235 -50.05 7.00 24.43
N VAL A 236 -50.70 5.96 23.92
CA VAL A 236 -51.66 6.05 22.81
C VAL A 236 -53.04 6.55 23.24
N ALA A 237 -53.35 6.60 24.56
CA ALA A 237 -54.65 7.01 25.07
C ALA A 237 -54.75 8.49 25.53
N TRP A 238 -53.74 9.35 25.28
CA TRP A 238 -53.78 10.75 25.67
C TRP A 238 -54.33 11.64 24.55
N PRO A 239 -55.44 12.36 24.75
CA PRO A 239 -56.05 13.18 23.72
C PRO A 239 -55.25 14.46 23.45
N SER A 240 -54.79 14.66 22.24
CA SER A 240 -54.13 15.87 21.76
C SER A 240 -55.11 17.04 21.71
N ARG A 241 -54.96 18.05 22.54
CA ARG A 241 -55.66 19.34 22.35
C ARG A 241 -54.85 20.20 21.38
N GLN A 242 -55.49 20.52 20.27
CA GLN A 242 -55.05 21.43 19.21
C GLN A 242 -54.99 22.88 19.75
N GLY A 243 -53.89 23.57 19.42
CA GLY A 243 -53.80 25.02 19.49
C GLY A 243 -53.14 25.52 18.23
N ALA A 244 -53.95 26.00 17.31
CA ALA A 244 -53.53 26.68 16.12
C ALA A 244 -52.90 28.03 16.47
N ARG A 245 -51.72 28.28 15.93
CA ARG A 245 -51.16 29.64 15.89
C ARG A 245 -50.69 29.92 14.47
N GLU A 246 -51.40 30.90 13.87
CA GLU A 246 -51.09 31.53 12.60
C GLU A 246 -49.72 32.23 12.65
N VAL A 247 -48.97 32.12 11.57
CA VAL A 247 -47.76 32.89 11.31
C VAL A 247 -48.03 33.82 10.11
N PRO A 248 -47.87 35.11 10.24
CA PRO A 248 -48.08 36.04 9.09
C PRO A 248 -46.93 35.99 8.10
N ALA A 249 -47.32 36.08 6.82
CA ALA A 249 -46.42 36.25 5.70
C ALA A 249 -45.78 37.63 5.70
N ALA A 250 -44.47 37.72 5.55
CA ALA A 250 -43.75 38.93 5.22
C ALA A 250 -43.09 38.77 3.84
N SER A 251 -43.62 39.53 2.90
CA SER A 251 -43.04 39.79 1.58
C SER A 251 -41.81 40.69 1.72
N SER A 252 -40.69 40.33 1.06
CA SER A 252 -39.71 41.34 0.62
C SER A 252 -39.04 40.88 -0.67
N THR A 253 -39.46 41.57 -1.69
CA THR A 253 -38.86 41.70 -3.00
C THR A 253 -37.48 42.33 -2.85
N GLY A 254 -36.44 41.70 -3.36
CA GLY A 254 -35.09 42.23 -3.47
C GLY A 254 -34.44 41.71 -4.74
N SER A 255 -34.62 42.46 -5.83
CA SER A 255 -33.90 42.27 -7.09
C SER A 255 -32.39 42.38 -6.86
N ARG A 256 -31.64 41.41 -7.22
CA ARG A 256 -30.18 41.48 -7.33
C ARG A 256 -29.78 41.38 -8.79
N GLU A 257 -29.20 42.48 -9.25
CA GLU A 257 -28.62 42.75 -10.55
C GLU A 257 -27.52 41.71 -10.90
N PRO A 258 -27.45 41.19 -12.15
CA PRO A 258 -26.41 40.26 -12.55
C PRO A 258 -25.06 40.95 -12.76
N ALA A 259 -23.99 40.43 -12.19
CA ALA A 259 -22.61 40.85 -12.36
C ALA A 259 -22.13 40.61 -13.81
N PRO A 260 -21.23 41.48 -14.35
CA PRO A 260 -20.73 41.37 -15.71
C PRO A 260 -19.80 40.17 -15.91
N PRO A 261 -19.66 39.67 -17.15
CA PRO A 261 -18.85 38.46 -17.44
C PRO A 261 -17.35 38.78 -17.31
N ALA A 262 -16.65 37.85 -16.68
CA ALA A 262 -15.19 37.87 -16.55
C ALA A 262 -14.50 37.71 -17.92
N ALA A 263 -13.46 38.48 -18.14
CA ALA A 263 -12.61 38.44 -19.32
C ALA A 263 -11.88 37.09 -19.49
N PRO A 264 -11.53 36.69 -20.72
CA PRO A 264 -10.86 35.41 -20.95
C PRO A 264 -9.42 35.42 -20.44
N VAL A 265 -9.07 34.43 -19.63
CA VAL A 265 -7.71 34.19 -19.17
C VAL A 265 -6.90 33.66 -20.34
N SER A 266 -5.83 34.34 -20.70
CA SER A 266 -4.86 33.96 -21.73
C SER A 266 -4.21 32.62 -21.40
N ALA A 267 -4.17 31.70 -22.36
CA ALA A 267 -3.48 30.44 -22.29
C ALA A 267 -1.96 30.62 -22.05
N PRO A 268 -1.30 29.79 -21.24
CA PRO A 268 0.16 29.84 -21.13
C PRO A 268 0.80 29.34 -22.42
N GLY A 269 1.79 30.11 -22.91
CA GLY A 269 2.52 29.80 -24.14
C GLY A 269 3.20 28.45 -24.13
N LEU A 270 3.19 27.80 -25.29
CA LEU A 270 3.99 26.59 -25.60
C LEU A 270 5.47 26.91 -25.33
N ILE A 271 6.05 26.20 -24.37
CA ILE A 271 7.50 26.15 -24.22
C ILE A 271 8.03 25.26 -25.33
N ALA A 272 8.86 25.84 -26.20
CA ALA A 272 9.55 25.14 -27.28
C ALA A 272 10.42 24.00 -26.74
N ALA A 273 10.37 22.84 -27.41
CA ALA A 273 11.20 21.70 -27.11
C ALA A 273 12.69 22.06 -27.26
N PRO A 274 13.60 21.55 -26.40
CA PRO A 274 15.02 21.76 -26.55
C PRO A 274 15.54 21.06 -27.81
N ALA A 275 16.39 21.75 -28.57
CA ALA A 275 17.04 21.26 -29.78
C ALA A 275 17.89 20.01 -29.47
N ALA A 276 17.87 19.05 -30.39
CA ALA A 276 18.69 17.84 -30.35
C ALA A 276 20.18 18.19 -30.32
N PRO A 277 21.02 17.41 -29.59
CA PRO A 277 22.47 17.61 -29.60
C PRO A 277 23.08 17.28 -30.97
N PRO A 278 24.18 17.96 -31.37
CA PRO A 278 24.84 17.71 -32.66
C PRO A 278 25.42 16.29 -32.71
N ALA A 279 25.33 15.68 -33.89
CA ALA A 279 25.86 14.36 -34.19
C ALA A 279 27.37 14.32 -33.95
N ALA A 280 27.85 13.26 -33.30
CA ALA A 280 29.26 12.99 -33.10
C ALA A 280 29.99 12.75 -34.46
N PRO A 281 31.26 13.15 -34.63
CA PRO A 281 32.01 12.95 -35.85
C PRO A 281 32.25 11.45 -36.09
N VAL A 282 31.93 11.03 -37.32
CA VAL A 282 32.19 9.66 -37.82
C VAL A 282 33.70 9.50 -38.02
N MET A 283 34.29 8.59 -37.25
CA MET A 283 35.70 8.17 -37.50
C MET A 283 35.81 7.28 -38.76
N PRO A 284 36.78 7.48 -39.64
CA PRO A 284 36.97 6.62 -40.78
C PRO A 284 37.50 5.23 -40.38
N SER A 285 36.93 4.20 -40.99
CA SER A 285 37.37 2.81 -40.84
C SER A 285 38.82 2.58 -41.27
N PRO A 286 39.60 1.72 -40.59
CA PRO A 286 40.94 1.39 -41.03
C PRO A 286 40.92 0.55 -42.32
N THR A 287 41.76 0.93 -43.27
CA THR A 287 42.02 0.20 -44.54
C THR A 287 42.78 -1.11 -44.23
N PRO A 288 42.43 -2.25 -44.84
CA PRO A 288 43.20 -3.47 -44.68
C PRO A 288 44.52 -3.35 -45.44
N SER A 289 45.64 -3.59 -44.77
CA SER A 289 46.95 -3.78 -45.41
C SER A 289 47.02 -5.14 -46.12
N ALA A 290 47.60 -5.11 -47.35
CA ALA A 290 47.89 -6.26 -48.16
C ALA A 290 49.00 -7.14 -47.57
#